data_c2efaeb490eefd106a1592327bb434b6
#
_entry.id   c2efaeb490eefd106a1592327bb434b6
#
_cell.length_a   1.000
_cell.length_b   1.000
_cell.length_c   1.000
_cell.angle_alpha   90.00
_cell.angle_beta   90.00
_cell.angle_gamma   90.00
#
_symmetry.space_group_name_H-M   'P 1'
#
loop_
_entity.id
_entity.type
_entity.pdbx_description
1 polymer ?
#
loop_
_entity_poly.entity_id
_entity_poly.type
_entity_poly.pdbx_seq_one_letter_code
_entity_poly.pdbx_strand_id
1 'polypeptide(L)'
;ALKMMLNGGRESAHGKGGRVETFLLYKDGKGQEVTALDSLCGGRVTVAMEVMEPVPHVLIAGGGHVGRSVAIVCDTLGWSHSVFDERPEYAEEGRYPFASELHASSVSEFLDAEDEQSLGRFSDVLLLGHDWAVDQEMLIGLLKNRGETGRPRIGAIGSKTKWNAFRKAAIESGLSESAVDSIRCPIGLEIGADSPEEIAVAVCAELLSLERGVNLAEG
;
A
#
# COMPACT_ATOMS: atom_id res chain seq x y z
N ALA A 1 -18.36 6.10 19.66
CA ALA A 1 -17.41 5.04 19.99
C ALA A 1 -16.50 4.69 18.81
N LEU A 2 -17.00 4.20 17.68
CA LEU A 2 -16.19 3.82 16.52
C LEU A 2 -15.28 4.97 16.03
N LYS A 3 -15.80 6.20 15.93
CA LYS A 3 -15.03 7.39 15.53
C LYS A 3 -13.90 7.73 16.50
N MET A 4 -14.11 7.51 17.82
CA MET A 4 -13.05 7.66 18.82
C MET A 4 -11.99 6.56 18.72
N MET A 5 -12.37 5.33 18.43
CA MET A 5 -11.41 4.24 18.24
C MET A 5 -10.53 4.47 17.01
N LEU A 6 -11.10 4.94 15.89
CA LEU A 6 -10.35 5.30 14.68
C LEU A 6 -9.38 6.47 14.91
N ASN A 7 -9.76 7.46 15.71
CA ASN A 7 -8.89 8.58 16.04
C ASN A 7 -7.83 8.21 17.10
N GLY A 8 -8.19 7.44 18.14
CA GLY A 8 -7.26 6.98 19.17
C GLY A 8 -6.21 5.98 18.65
N GLY A 9 -6.53 5.23 17.62
CA GLY A 9 -5.58 4.34 16.94
C GLY A 9 -4.45 5.06 16.20
N ARG A 10 -4.65 6.36 15.87
CA ARG A 10 -3.61 7.22 15.28
C ARG A 10 -2.70 7.89 16.31
N GLU A 11 -3.18 8.03 17.56
CA GLU A 11 -2.41 8.66 18.65
C GLU A 11 -1.60 7.66 19.48
N SER A 12 -1.92 6.37 19.45
CA SER A 12 -1.11 5.33 20.11
C SER A 12 -0.19 4.66 19.10
N ALA A 13 1.10 4.64 19.39
CA ALA A 13 2.15 4.01 18.55
C ALA A 13 1.94 2.51 18.24
N HIS A 14 0.83 1.92 18.68
CA HIS A 14 0.45 0.53 18.46
C HIS A 14 -1.06 0.41 18.25
N GLY A 15 -1.59 1.04 17.20
CA GLY A 15 -3.02 1.17 16.84
C GLY A 15 -3.88 -0.10 16.75
N LYS A 16 -3.47 -1.18 17.39
CA LYS A 16 -4.23 -2.42 17.55
C LYS A 16 -4.94 -2.39 18.90
N GLY A 17 -6.18 -1.92 18.93
CA GLY A 17 -6.97 -1.86 20.15
C GLY A 17 -8.35 -2.46 19.97
N GLY A 18 -8.69 -3.39 20.83
CA GLY A 18 -10.07 -3.79 21.06
C GLY A 18 -10.67 -2.98 22.21
N ARG A 19 -11.95 -2.67 22.11
CA ARG A 19 -12.72 -2.02 23.18
C ARG A 19 -13.99 -2.80 23.45
N VAL A 20 -14.29 -3.01 24.72
CA VAL A 20 -15.56 -3.61 25.13
C VAL A 20 -16.34 -2.54 25.86
N GLU A 21 -17.53 -2.22 25.37
CA GLU A 21 -18.44 -1.28 26.01
C GLU A 21 -19.77 -1.94 26.36
N THR A 22 -20.28 -1.60 27.52
CA THR A 22 -21.60 -2.03 27.96
C THR A 22 -22.58 -0.87 27.93
N PHE A 23 -23.70 -1.07 27.24
CA PHE A 23 -24.78 -0.11 27.12
C PHE A 23 -26.00 -0.61 27.90
N LEU A 24 -26.62 0.28 28.66
CA LEU A 24 -27.92 0.03 29.28
C LEU A 24 -29.01 0.61 28.38
N LEU A 25 -30.01 -0.19 28.07
CA LEU A 25 -31.16 0.19 27.24
C LEU A 25 -32.29 0.81 28.07
N TYR A 26 -31.96 1.63 29.08
CA TYR A 26 -32.89 2.32 29.97
C TYR A 26 -32.78 3.84 29.82
N LYS A 27 -33.87 4.56 30.13
CA LYS A 27 -33.90 6.02 30.08
C LYS A 27 -33.00 6.69 31.12
N ASP A 28 -32.81 6.06 32.31
CA ASP A 28 -32.11 6.64 33.42
C ASP A 28 -30.96 5.75 33.90
N GLY A 29 -29.75 6.03 33.47
CA GLY A 29 -28.51 5.35 33.85
C GLY A 29 -27.71 6.07 34.93
N LYS A 30 -28.34 6.59 36.01
CA LYS A 30 -27.62 7.28 37.08
C LYS A 30 -26.76 6.33 37.91
N GLY A 31 -25.45 6.55 37.91
CA GLY A 31 -24.52 6.00 38.89
C GLY A 31 -23.75 4.74 38.45
N GLN A 32 -23.69 4.40 37.17
CA GLN A 32 -22.89 3.30 36.67
C GLN A 32 -21.98 3.74 35.51
N GLU A 33 -20.81 3.11 35.39
CA GLU A 33 -19.87 3.30 34.24
C GLU A 33 -20.42 2.70 32.94
N VAL A 34 -21.61 3.13 32.52
CA VAL A 34 -22.29 2.64 31.33
C VAL A 34 -23.03 3.77 30.64
N THR A 35 -23.01 3.79 29.33
CA THR A 35 -23.72 4.77 28.53
C THR A 35 -25.20 4.40 28.47
N ALA A 36 -26.10 5.28 28.95
CA ALA A 36 -27.53 5.10 28.79
C ALA A 36 -27.93 5.42 27.33
N LEU A 37 -28.61 4.48 26.69
CA LEU A 37 -29.27 4.69 25.39
C LEU A 37 -30.76 4.91 25.67
N ASP A 38 -31.31 5.99 25.12
CA ASP A 38 -32.73 6.35 25.26
C ASP A 38 -33.62 5.35 24.46
N SER A 39 -33.83 4.17 25.04
CA SER A 39 -34.58 3.07 24.44
C SER A 39 -35.82 2.76 25.26
N LEU A 40 -36.92 2.42 24.57
CA LEU A 40 -38.17 1.98 25.20
C LEU A 40 -38.10 0.53 25.74
N CYS A 41 -37.11 -0.25 25.30
CA CYS A 41 -36.90 -1.63 25.75
C CYS A 41 -35.80 -1.65 26.79
N GLY A 42 -36.09 -2.16 28.00
CA GLY A 42 -35.06 -2.38 29.01
C GLY A 42 -34.11 -3.52 28.62
N GLY A 43 -32.86 -3.44 29.08
CA GLY A 43 -31.88 -4.49 28.81
C GLY A 43 -30.44 -4.01 28.95
N ARG A 44 -29.51 -4.92 28.69
CA ARG A 44 -28.08 -4.67 28.70
C ARG A 44 -27.46 -5.29 27.45
N VAL A 45 -26.66 -4.49 26.75
CA VAL A 45 -25.88 -4.94 25.57
C VAL A 45 -24.42 -4.70 25.83
N THR A 46 -23.61 -5.72 25.66
CA THR A 46 -22.14 -5.58 25.66
C THR A 46 -21.65 -5.75 24.23
N VAL A 47 -20.94 -4.74 23.72
CA VAL A 47 -20.40 -4.71 22.37
C VAL A 47 -18.88 -4.76 22.46
N ALA A 48 -18.29 -5.78 21.83
CA ALA A 48 -16.87 -5.83 21.56
C ALA A 48 -16.61 -5.21 20.18
N MET A 49 -15.68 -4.28 20.14
CA MET A 49 -15.27 -3.58 18.90
C MET A 49 -13.77 -3.78 18.73
N GLU A 50 -13.36 -4.20 17.53
CA GLU A 50 -11.96 -4.35 17.16
C GLU A 50 -11.71 -3.60 15.85
N VAL A 51 -10.59 -2.86 15.79
CA VAL A 51 -10.13 -2.23 14.55
C VAL A 51 -9.12 -3.16 13.92
N MET A 52 -9.46 -3.71 12.76
CA MET A 52 -8.54 -4.49 11.93
C MET A 52 -8.00 -3.59 10.84
N GLU A 53 -6.68 -3.40 10.83
CA GLU A 53 -5.99 -2.72 9.74
C GLU A 53 -5.65 -3.74 8.64
N PRO A 54 -5.88 -3.41 7.36
CA PRO A 54 -5.49 -4.30 6.28
C PRO A 54 -3.96 -4.43 6.26
N VAL A 55 -3.48 -5.64 6.00
CA VAL A 55 -2.07 -5.90 5.76
C VAL A 55 -1.68 -5.25 4.42
N PRO A 56 -0.53 -4.57 4.31
CA PRO A 56 -0.05 -4.05 3.05
C PRO A 56 0.02 -5.14 1.97
N HIS A 57 -0.42 -4.80 0.77
CA HIS A 57 -0.29 -5.67 -0.40
C HIS A 57 0.48 -4.92 -1.48
N VAL A 58 1.68 -5.38 -1.77
CA VAL A 58 2.64 -4.70 -2.66
C VAL A 58 2.65 -5.39 -4.02
N LEU A 59 2.37 -4.65 -5.10
CA LEU A 59 2.64 -5.13 -6.45
C LEU A 59 4.09 -4.80 -6.84
N ILE A 60 4.87 -5.81 -7.12
CA ILE A 60 6.25 -5.74 -7.57
C ILE A 60 6.26 -5.85 -9.11
N ALA A 61 6.32 -4.71 -9.80
CA ALA A 61 6.46 -4.69 -11.25
C ALA A 61 7.95 -4.70 -11.63
N GLY A 62 8.43 -5.88 -11.99
CA GLY A 62 9.82 -6.20 -12.25
C GLY A 62 10.36 -7.28 -11.32
N GLY A 63 10.20 -8.56 -11.71
CA GLY A 63 10.58 -9.75 -10.94
C GLY A 63 12.10 -10.07 -10.96
N GLY A 64 12.97 -9.06 -11.20
CA GLY A 64 14.43 -9.21 -11.19
C GLY A 64 15.01 -9.44 -9.80
N HIS A 65 16.30 -9.15 -9.61
CA HIS A 65 16.99 -9.35 -8.34
C HIS A 65 16.41 -8.47 -7.22
N VAL A 66 16.21 -7.18 -7.48
CA VAL A 66 15.62 -6.26 -6.49
C VAL A 66 14.19 -6.67 -6.15
N GLY A 67 13.36 -6.98 -7.16
CA GLY A 67 11.99 -7.43 -6.92
C GLY A 67 11.93 -8.69 -6.05
N ARG A 68 12.83 -9.66 -6.28
CA ARG A 68 12.93 -10.85 -5.43
C ARG A 68 13.33 -10.52 -3.99
N SER A 69 14.29 -9.63 -3.81
CA SER A 69 14.72 -9.21 -2.47
C SER A 69 13.60 -8.45 -1.74
N VAL A 70 12.83 -7.61 -2.44
CA VAL A 70 11.63 -6.95 -1.89
C VAL A 70 10.58 -7.99 -1.46
N ALA A 71 10.30 -8.99 -2.29
CA ALA A 71 9.34 -10.06 -1.95
C ALA A 71 9.75 -10.78 -0.65
N ILE A 72 11.03 -11.12 -0.49
CA ILE A 72 11.55 -11.75 0.74
C ILE A 72 11.34 -10.86 1.99
N VAL A 73 11.56 -9.55 1.86
CA VAL A 73 11.31 -8.62 2.96
C VAL A 73 9.82 -8.51 3.25
N CYS A 74 8.95 -8.47 2.23
CA CYS A 74 7.49 -8.51 2.41
C CYS A 74 7.07 -9.76 3.20
N ASP A 75 7.56 -10.94 2.83
CA ASP A 75 7.29 -12.20 3.54
C ASP A 75 7.73 -12.13 5.00
N THR A 76 8.92 -11.57 5.25
CA THR A 76 9.46 -11.40 6.62
C THR A 76 8.58 -10.47 7.47
N LEU A 77 8.01 -9.43 6.85
CA LEU A 77 7.11 -8.47 7.50
C LEU A 77 5.66 -8.99 7.63
N GLY A 78 5.34 -10.13 7.02
CA GLY A 78 3.98 -10.66 6.93
C GLY A 78 3.07 -9.83 6.02
N TRP A 79 3.66 -9.13 5.04
CA TRP A 79 2.93 -8.39 4.02
C TRP A 79 2.59 -9.28 2.83
N SER A 80 1.45 -9.05 2.20
CA SER A 80 1.12 -9.68 0.93
C SER A 80 1.91 -9.02 -0.21
N HIS A 81 2.29 -9.81 -1.20
CA HIS A 81 2.88 -9.28 -2.42
C HIS A 81 2.36 -10.02 -3.65
N SER A 82 2.34 -9.34 -4.78
CA SER A 82 2.10 -9.88 -6.12
C SER A 82 3.23 -9.45 -7.03
N VAL A 83 3.48 -10.21 -8.08
CA VAL A 83 4.59 -9.93 -8.99
C VAL A 83 4.08 -9.82 -10.42
N PHE A 84 4.54 -8.80 -11.13
CA PHE A 84 4.38 -8.63 -12.56
C PHE A 84 5.74 -8.60 -13.23
N ASP A 85 5.90 -9.36 -14.31
CA ASP A 85 7.03 -9.25 -15.27
C ASP A 85 6.58 -9.81 -16.62
N GLU A 86 6.93 -9.12 -17.72
CA GLU A 86 6.59 -9.62 -19.07
C GLU A 86 7.30 -10.93 -19.41
N ARG A 87 8.38 -11.23 -18.73
CA ARG A 87 9.15 -12.46 -18.89
C ARG A 87 8.64 -13.51 -17.91
N PRO A 88 8.05 -14.63 -18.39
CA PRO A 88 7.41 -15.62 -17.51
C PRO A 88 8.34 -16.19 -16.43
N GLU A 89 9.63 -16.37 -16.73
CA GLU A 89 10.63 -16.88 -15.79
C GLU A 89 10.91 -15.94 -14.60
N TYR A 90 10.44 -14.69 -14.68
CA TYR A 90 10.55 -13.69 -13.60
C TYR A 90 9.24 -13.48 -12.84
N ALA A 91 8.14 -14.11 -13.27
CA ALA A 91 6.86 -14.08 -12.58
C ALA A 91 6.29 -15.50 -12.46
N GLU A 92 7.06 -16.41 -11.88
CA GLU A 92 6.69 -17.83 -11.70
C GLU A 92 6.71 -18.27 -10.24
N GLU A 93 5.91 -19.30 -9.89
CA GLU A 93 5.77 -19.83 -8.56
C GLU A 93 7.10 -20.32 -7.96
N GLY A 94 7.95 -20.96 -8.79
CA GLY A 94 9.27 -21.44 -8.35
C GLY A 94 10.19 -20.32 -7.85
N ARG A 95 9.99 -19.09 -8.34
CA ARG A 95 10.75 -17.91 -7.95
C ARG A 95 10.07 -17.13 -6.80
N TYR A 96 8.73 -17.13 -6.75
CA TYR A 96 7.91 -16.38 -5.81
C TYR A 96 6.85 -17.28 -5.16
N PRO A 97 7.25 -18.24 -4.31
CA PRO A 97 6.33 -19.25 -3.78
C PRO A 97 5.26 -18.72 -2.82
N PHE A 98 5.41 -17.49 -2.33
CA PHE A 98 4.46 -16.85 -1.42
C PHE A 98 3.73 -15.66 -2.03
N ALA A 99 3.90 -15.42 -3.33
CA ALA A 99 3.15 -14.37 -4.02
C ALA A 99 1.65 -14.68 -4.04
N SER A 100 0.84 -13.67 -3.77
CA SER A 100 -0.63 -13.77 -3.85
C SER A 100 -1.10 -13.91 -5.29
N GLU A 101 -0.44 -13.21 -6.22
CA GLU A 101 -0.74 -13.23 -7.66
C GLU A 101 0.58 -13.14 -8.44
N LEU A 102 0.61 -13.82 -9.59
CA LEU A 102 1.73 -13.81 -10.53
C LEU A 102 1.20 -13.42 -11.92
N HIS A 103 1.70 -12.34 -12.47
CA HIS A 103 1.28 -11.79 -13.76
C HIS A 103 2.45 -11.86 -14.75
N ALA A 104 2.41 -12.87 -15.63
CA ALA A 104 3.35 -13.05 -16.72
C ALA A 104 2.67 -12.68 -18.04
N SER A 105 2.47 -11.40 -18.30
CA SER A 105 1.72 -10.86 -19.43
C SER A 105 2.38 -9.58 -19.94
N SER A 106 1.94 -9.07 -21.09
CA SER A 106 2.31 -7.72 -21.51
C SER A 106 1.72 -6.67 -20.56
N VAL A 107 2.32 -5.46 -20.55
CA VAL A 107 1.80 -4.34 -19.75
C VAL A 107 0.37 -3.99 -20.14
N SER A 108 0.07 -3.98 -21.44
CA SER A 108 -1.29 -3.68 -21.92
C SER A 108 -2.31 -4.71 -21.45
N GLU A 109 -2.01 -6.00 -21.51
CA GLU A 109 -2.92 -7.05 -21.02
C GLU A 109 -3.15 -6.95 -19.52
N PHE A 110 -2.11 -6.64 -18.73
CA PHE A 110 -2.25 -6.42 -17.30
C PHE A 110 -3.15 -5.21 -17.02
N LEU A 111 -2.89 -4.07 -17.69
CA LEU A 111 -3.65 -2.83 -17.46
C LEU A 111 -5.10 -2.91 -17.94
N ASP A 112 -5.37 -3.67 -19.02
CA ASP A 112 -6.72 -3.91 -19.53
C ASP A 112 -7.56 -4.79 -18.57
N ALA A 113 -6.91 -5.63 -17.76
CA ALA A 113 -7.54 -6.46 -16.76
C ALA A 113 -7.78 -5.71 -15.42
N GLU A 114 -7.19 -4.53 -15.25
CA GLU A 114 -7.23 -3.76 -14.01
C GLU A 114 -8.02 -2.46 -14.16
N ASP A 115 -8.85 -2.17 -13.18
CA ASP A 115 -9.57 -0.91 -13.02
C ASP A 115 -9.24 -0.24 -11.67
N GLU A 116 -9.84 0.90 -11.36
CA GLU A 116 -9.67 1.60 -10.09
C GLU A 116 -9.99 0.70 -8.88
N GLN A 117 -11.03 -0.10 -8.96
CA GLN A 117 -11.46 -0.96 -7.86
C GLN A 117 -10.49 -2.13 -7.64
N SER A 118 -10.09 -2.80 -8.69
CA SER A 118 -9.16 -3.91 -8.61
C SER A 118 -7.75 -3.47 -8.21
N LEU A 119 -7.26 -2.35 -8.75
CA LEU A 119 -5.99 -1.74 -8.33
C LEU A 119 -6.00 -1.32 -6.86
N GLY A 120 -7.17 -0.99 -6.30
CA GLY A 120 -7.36 -0.63 -4.90
C GLY A 120 -6.97 -1.73 -3.90
N ARG A 121 -6.80 -3.01 -4.34
CA ARG A 121 -6.28 -4.09 -3.48
C ARG A 121 -4.80 -3.91 -3.14
N PHE A 122 -4.05 -3.19 -3.97
CA PHE A 122 -2.65 -2.90 -3.70
C PHE A 122 -2.50 -1.64 -2.85
N SER A 123 -1.70 -1.72 -1.81
CA SER A 123 -1.28 -0.54 -1.04
C SER A 123 -0.25 0.28 -1.82
N ASP A 124 0.68 -0.40 -2.48
CA ASP A 124 1.78 0.15 -3.23
C ASP A 124 2.05 -0.64 -4.52
N VAL A 125 2.52 0.07 -5.53
CA VAL A 125 3.10 -0.51 -6.75
C VAL A 125 4.54 -0.03 -6.87
N LEU A 126 5.46 -0.97 -7.05
CA LEU A 126 6.88 -0.72 -7.18
C LEU A 126 7.36 -1.02 -8.60
N LEU A 127 7.80 0.00 -9.31
CA LEU A 127 8.37 -0.14 -10.65
C LEU A 127 9.88 -0.41 -10.51
N LEU A 128 10.25 -1.68 -10.60
CA LEU A 128 11.61 -2.19 -10.37
C LEU A 128 12.19 -2.85 -11.63
N GLY A 129 11.59 -2.57 -12.78
CA GLY A 129 11.99 -3.15 -14.06
C GLY A 129 13.36 -2.68 -14.53
N HIS A 130 13.97 -3.45 -15.41
CA HIS A 130 15.21 -3.12 -16.09
C HIS A 130 14.97 -2.41 -17.43
N ASP A 131 13.79 -2.58 -18.01
CA ASP A 131 13.40 -1.95 -19.27
C ASP A 131 12.63 -0.66 -19.02
N TRP A 132 13.16 0.44 -19.53
CA TRP A 132 12.57 1.77 -19.35
C TRP A 132 11.21 1.92 -20.06
N ALA A 133 11.04 1.28 -21.20
CA ALA A 133 9.81 1.38 -21.97
C ALA A 133 8.67 0.67 -21.23
N VAL A 134 8.92 -0.51 -20.69
CA VAL A 134 7.97 -1.29 -19.89
C VAL A 134 7.59 -0.55 -18.62
N ASP A 135 8.58 -0.03 -17.87
CA ASP A 135 8.30 0.73 -16.64
C ASP A 135 7.52 2.02 -16.94
N GLN A 136 7.82 2.70 -18.04
CA GLN A 136 7.13 3.92 -18.45
C GLN A 136 5.68 3.64 -18.87
N GLU A 137 5.45 2.61 -19.66
CA GLU A 137 4.10 2.20 -20.07
C GLU A 137 3.26 1.82 -18.84
N MET A 138 3.81 1.00 -17.95
CA MET A 138 3.18 0.61 -16.69
C MET A 138 2.84 1.84 -15.83
N LEU A 139 3.77 2.78 -15.66
CA LEU A 139 3.54 4.01 -14.89
C LEU A 139 2.36 4.81 -15.43
N ILE A 140 2.35 5.05 -16.74
CA ILE A 140 1.32 5.86 -17.40
C ILE A 140 -0.04 5.17 -17.30
N GLY A 141 -0.10 3.86 -17.53
CA GLY A 141 -1.33 3.09 -17.44
C GLY A 141 -1.88 3.04 -16.01
N LEU A 142 -1.05 2.78 -15.02
CA LEU A 142 -1.45 2.81 -13.61
C LEU A 142 -2.00 4.17 -13.19
N LEU A 143 -1.37 5.28 -13.61
CA LEU A 143 -1.86 6.63 -13.32
C LEU A 143 -3.21 6.94 -13.98
N LYS A 144 -3.50 6.36 -15.14
CA LYS A 144 -4.79 6.50 -15.82
C LYS A 144 -5.89 5.68 -15.16
N ASN A 145 -5.55 4.49 -14.64
CA ASN A 145 -6.53 3.54 -14.07
C ASN A 145 -6.75 3.76 -12.56
N ARG A 146 -5.85 4.46 -11.86
CA ARG A 146 -5.83 4.59 -10.38
C ARG A 146 -6.93 5.48 -9.82
N GLY A 147 -7.77 6.10 -10.46
CA GLY A 147 -8.79 7.01 -9.90
C GLY A 147 -8.27 8.08 -8.91
N GLU A 148 -9.21 8.75 -8.24
CA GLU A 148 -8.91 9.89 -7.36
C GLU A 148 -8.47 9.50 -5.93
N THR A 149 -8.58 8.24 -5.55
CA THR A 149 -8.27 7.76 -4.18
C THR A 149 -6.79 7.90 -3.80
N GLY A 150 -5.91 8.12 -4.78
CA GLY A 150 -4.46 8.17 -4.59
C GLY A 150 -3.81 6.81 -4.28
N ARG A 151 -4.60 5.72 -4.31
CA ARG A 151 -4.11 4.34 -4.16
C ARG A 151 -4.28 3.55 -5.47
N PRO A 152 -3.34 2.60 -5.73
CA PRO A 152 -2.09 2.35 -4.98
C PRO A 152 -1.11 3.55 -5.04
N ARG A 153 -0.27 3.68 -4.01
CA ARG A 153 0.88 4.57 -4.07
C ARG A 153 1.89 3.97 -5.04
N ILE A 154 2.47 4.78 -5.89
CA ILE A 154 3.42 4.29 -6.89
C ILE A 154 4.83 4.80 -6.54
N GLY A 155 5.80 3.89 -6.60
CA GLY A 155 7.19 4.21 -6.45
C GLY A 155 8.02 3.58 -7.56
N ALA A 156 9.09 4.24 -7.98
CA ALA A 156 9.95 3.76 -9.04
C ALA A 156 11.42 3.80 -8.64
N ILE A 157 12.15 2.77 -9.01
CA ILE A 157 13.61 2.80 -8.97
C ILE A 157 14.12 3.56 -10.21
N GLY A 158 15.08 4.45 -9.99
CA GLY A 158 15.69 5.12 -11.13
C GLY A 158 16.51 6.35 -10.77
N SER A 159 17.41 6.69 -11.68
CA SER A 159 18.16 7.94 -11.60
C SER A 159 17.26 9.15 -11.90
N LYS A 160 17.72 10.35 -11.53
CA LYS A 160 17.07 11.62 -11.90
C LYS A 160 16.81 11.72 -13.42
N THR A 161 17.71 11.17 -14.23
CA THR A 161 17.57 11.16 -15.70
C THR A 161 16.40 10.28 -16.14
N LYS A 162 16.28 9.06 -15.59
CA LYS A 162 15.14 8.15 -15.86
C LYS A 162 13.83 8.81 -15.43
N TRP A 163 13.80 9.39 -14.23
CA TRP A 163 12.62 10.05 -13.73
C TRP A 163 12.16 11.25 -14.61
N ASN A 164 13.10 12.10 -15.02
CA ASN A 164 12.77 13.24 -15.89
C ASN A 164 12.18 12.79 -17.24
N ALA A 165 12.66 11.69 -17.80
CA ALA A 165 12.10 11.11 -19.02
C ALA A 165 10.66 10.59 -18.78
N PHE A 166 10.44 9.86 -17.68
CA PHE A 166 9.11 9.35 -17.31
C PHE A 166 8.12 10.50 -17.06
N ARG A 167 8.52 11.49 -16.29
CA ARG A 167 7.71 12.68 -16.01
C ARG A 167 7.27 13.38 -17.29
N LYS A 168 8.21 13.59 -18.21
CA LYS A 168 7.91 14.21 -19.50
C LYS A 168 6.90 13.39 -20.30
N ALA A 169 7.14 12.09 -20.47
CA ALA A 169 6.25 11.21 -21.23
C ALA A 169 4.85 11.12 -20.60
N ALA A 170 4.76 11.09 -19.29
CA ALA A 170 3.47 11.07 -18.56
C ALA A 170 2.66 12.35 -18.83
N ILE A 171 3.28 13.52 -18.74
CA ILE A 171 2.63 14.80 -19.05
C ILE A 171 2.22 14.87 -20.53
N GLU A 172 3.09 14.46 -21.46
CA GLU A 172 2.79 14.40 -22.89
C GLU A 172 1.63 13.43 -23.21
N SER A 173 1.40 12.42 -22.37
CA SER A 173 0.24 11.50 -22.45
C SER A 173 -1.06 12.08 -21.89
N GLY A 174 -1.05 13.34 -21.40
CA GLY A 174 -2.22 14.04 -20.88
C GLY A 174 -2.48 13.88 -19.38
N LEU A 175 -1.53 13.32 -18.63
CA LEU A 175 -1.63 13.25 -17.17
C LEU A 175 -1.31 14.63 -16.54
N SER A 176 -2.01 14.92 -15.41
CA SER A 176 -1.77 16.17 -14.68
C SER A 176 -0.42 16.14 -13.95
N GLU A 177 0.19 17.32 -13.77
CA GLU A 177 1.43 17.43 -12.99
C GLU A 177 1.26 16.87 -11.58
N SER A 178 0.12 17.14 -10.93
CA SER A 178 -0.16 16.64 -9.58
C SER A 178 -0.22 15.12 -9.51
N ALA A 179 -0.75 14.45 -10.53
CA ALA A 179 -0.74 12.99 -10.58
C ALA A 179 0.69 12.46 -10.70
N VAL A 180 1.51 13.06 -11.55
CA VAL A 180 2.90 12.66 -11.76
C VAL A 180 3.77 12.99 -10.55
N ASP A 181 3.57 14.13 -9.91
CA ASP A 181 4.32 14.54 -8.71
C ASP A 181 3.96 13.69 -7.46
N SER A 182 2.89 12.88 -7.51
CA SER A 182 2.56 11.90 -6.48
C SER A 182 3.46 10.67 -6.50
N ILE A 183 4.26 10.48 -7.55
CA ILE A 183 5.16 9.34 -7.72
C ILE A 183 6.45 9.56 -6.95
N ARG A 184 6.88 8.55 -6.22
CA ARG A 184 8.15 8.56 -5.49
C ARG A 184 9.25 7.98 -6.38
N CYS A 185 10.21 8.82 -6.74
CA CYS A 185 11.37 8.40 -7.53
C CYS A 185 12.59 9.30 -7.24
N PRO A 186 13.71 8.74 -6.77
CA PRO A 186 13.89 7.32 -6.44
C PRO A 186 13.06 6.88 -5.24
N ILE A 187 12.64 5.61 -5.22
CA ILE A 187 12.00 4.99 -4.05
C ILE A 187 13.04 4.41 -3.13
N GLY A 188 12.75 4.40 -1.83
CA GLY A 188 13.59 3.91 -0.77
C GLY A 188 14.27 5.03 0.03
N LEU A 189 14.54 4.75 1.30
CA LEU A 189 15.27 5.69 2.15
C LEU A 189 16.71 5.87 1.68
N GLU A 190 17.23 7.09 1.79
CA GLU A 190 18.65 7.40 1.49
C GLU A 190 19.57 6.86 2.60
N ILE A 191 19.82 5.57 2.58
CA ILE A 191 20.70 4.87 3.55
C ILE A 191 22.01 4.38 2.92
N GLY A 192 22.30 4.77 1.66
CA GLY A 192 23.48 4.34 0.93
C GLY A 192 23.41 2.89 0.41
N ALA A 193 22.18 2.39 0.18
CA ALA A 193 21.93 1.05 -0.33
C ALA A 193 22.48 0.87 -1.76
N ASP A 194 23.24 -0.21 -1.99
CA ASP A 194 23.89 -0.51 -3.27
C ASP A 194 23.53 -1.93 -3.79
N SER A 195 23.43 -2.92 -2.91
CA SER A 195 23.00 -4.27 -3.29
C SER A 195 21.47 -4.40 -3.41
N PRO A 196 20.96 -5.39 -4.19
CA PRO A 196 19.53 -5.66 -4.27
C PRO A 196 18.85 -5.86 -2.92
N GLU A 197 19.53 -6.49 -1.97
CA GLU A 197 19.06 -6.75 -0.61
C GLU A 197 18.98 -5.46 0.21
N GLU A 198 19.98 -4.60 0.12
CA GLU A 198 20.01 -3.29 0.79
C GLU A 198 18.94 -2.35 0.22
N ILE A 199 18.78 -2.34 -1.11
CA ILE A 199 17.72 -1.58 -1.79
C ILE A 199 16.36 -2.06 -1.32
N ALA A 200 16.14 -3.37 -1.20
CA ALA A 200 14.89 -3.93 -0.69
C ALA A 200 14.59 -3.46 0.74
N VAL A 201 15.60 -3.42 1.61
CA VAL A 201 15.47 -2.89 2.99
C VAL A 201 15.09 -1.41 2.95
N ALA A 202 15.79 -0.59 2.14
CA ALA A 202 15.51 0.84 2.02
C ALA A 202 14.08 1.11 1.54
N VAL A 203 13.63 0.37 0.51
CA VAL A 203 12.28 0.46 -0.06
C VAL A 203 11.23 0.05 0.98
N CYS A 204 11.36 -1.12 1.59
CA CYS A 204 10.38 -1.61 2.56
C CYS A 204 10.33 -0.74 3.83
N ALA A 205 11.46 -0.15 4.25
CA ALA A 205 11.49 0.81 5.35
C ALA A 205 10.71 2.10 5.02
N GLU A 206 10.82 2.61 3.80
CA GLU A 206 10.00 3.74 3.34
C GLU A 206 8.51 3.37 3.33
N LEU A 207 8.15 2.20 2.76
CA LEU A 207 6.75 1.74 2.76
C LEU A 207 6.20 1.62 4.19
N LEU A 208 6.99 1.06 5.11
CA LEU A 208 6.61 0.93 6.51
C LEU A 208 6.36 2.28 7.17
N SER A 209 7.20 3.29 6.89
CA SER A 209 7.01 4.65 7.41
C SER A 209 5.70 5.27 6.92
N LEU A 210 5.38 5.08 5.64
CA LEU A 210 4.14 5.56 5.03
C LEU A 210 2.90 4.88 5.62
N GLU A 211 2.96 3.57 5.86
CA GLU A 211 1.87 2.83 6.52
C GLU A 211 1.66 3.28 7.98
N ARG A 212 2.73 3.66 8.66
CA ARG A 212 2.68 4.15 10.03
C ARG A 212 2.38 5.65 10.13
N GLY A 213 2.34 6.37 9.02
CA GLY A 213 2.17 7.81 8.96
C GLY A 213 3.33 8.57 9.64
N VAL A 214 4.53 7.99 9.59
CA VAL A 214 5.74 8.62 10.16
C VAL A 214 6.32 9.56 9.12
N ASN A 215 6.54 10.82 9.52
CA ASN A 215 7.22 11.80 8.69
C ASN A 215 8.73 11.69 8.90
N LEU A 216 9.44 11.13 7.91
CA LEU A 216 10.89 10.92 7.98
C LEU A 216 11.71 12.21 7.80
N ALA A 217 11.07 13.33 7.46
CA ALA A 217 11.76 14.62 7.30
C ALA A 217 12.02 15.37 8.63
N GLU A 218 11.52 14.84 9.75
CA GLU A 218 11.63 15.46 11.08
C GLU A 218 12.61 14.72 12.02
N GLY A 219 13.47 13.83 11.50
CA GLY A 219 14.46 13.06 12.24
C GLY A 219 15.90 13.51 11.99
#